data_73a0aad26a57c5fb11887a076098546a
#
_entry.id   73a0aad26a57c5fb11887a076098546a
#
_cell.length_a   1.000
_cell.length_b   1.000
_cell.length_c   1.000
_cell.angle_alpha   90.00
_cell.angle_beta   90.00
_cell.angle_gamma   90.00
#
_symmetry.space_group_name_H-M   'P 1'
#
loop_
_entity.id
_entity.type
_entity.pdbx_description
1 polymer ?
#
loop_
_entity_poly.entity_id
_entity_poly.type
_entity_poly.pdbx_seq_one_letter_code
_entity_poly.pdbx_strand_id
1 'polypeptide(L)'
;MHRLYPEIQPYLEEVMITNDGHHHLWVAHFGNPQGLPVICLHGGPGAGTSPLMHRFFDPETYQIVCFDQRGCGRSRPSGSLHSNTTDLLLDDLDQITTRYNLLRYILFGGSWGATLALLYAARHPDRCLGVVLRGVFLNTESNLEWMYGRGASEIYPAAWADFMAPIECQTKSFHEVLNAYRHLLHADDEFTRLQAARAWNLWEYRLSVGDSQAKKTSRFSPHAELAHAQIEHHYLSQDCFLDPTTFSDPNAEIALLPMVLLHGANDHVCPLSNAVRMKELYPALKLRVLDQASHCAFSPQMAEGLCEATQELAALYGH
;
A
#
# COMPACT_ATOMS: atom_id res chain seq x y z
N MET A 1 21.53 -15.13 -1.10
CA MET A 1 20.36 -15.61 -1.87
C MET A 1 19.14 -15.12 -1.13
N HIS A 2 18.42 -14.16 -1.71
CA HIS A 2 17.25 -13.54 -1.09
C HIS A 2 16.11 -14.55 -1.07
N ARG A 3 15.73 -14.99 0.12
CA ARG A 3 14.80 -16.11 0.26
C ARG A 3 13.39 -15.59 0.58
N LEU A 4 12.66 -15.20 -0.45
CA LEU A 4 11.21 -15.35 -0.36
C LEU A 4 10.89 -16.84 -0.17
N TYR A 5 9.90 -17.14 0.62
CA TYR A 5 9.39 -18.50 0.76
C TYR A 5 8.90 -19.08 -0.57
N PRO A 6 8.78 -20.39 -0.71
CA PRO A 6 8.30 -21.02 -1.94
C PRO A 6 6.95 -20.45 -2.40
N GLU A 7 6.73 -20.47 -3.69
CA GLU A 7 5.42 -20.19 -4.25
C GLU A 7 4.49 -21.38 -3.94
N ILE A 8 3.29 -21.06 -3.45
CA ILE A 8 2.25 -22.02 -3.09
C ILE A 8 0.92 -21.59 -3.70
N GLN A 9 0.01 -22.54 -3.90
CA GLN A 9 -1.35 -22.25 -4.32
C GLN A 9 -2.23 -21.89 -3.13
N PRO A 10 -3.25 -21.04 -3.30
CA PRO A 10 -4.22 -20.78 -2.25
C PRO A 10 -5.03 -22.06 -1.97
N TYR A 11 -5.29 -22.32 -0.69
CA TYR A 11 -6.21 -23.38 -0.31
C TYR A 11 -7.68 -22.94 -0.34
N LEU A 12 -7.91 -21.62 -0.37
CA LEU A 12 -9.21 -20.98 -0.58
C LEU A 12 -9.01 -19.75 -1.46
N GLU A 13 -9.85 -19.61 -2.46
CA GLU A 13 -9.93 -18.42 -3.30
C GLU A 13 -11.38 -18.18 -3.65
N GLU A 14 -11.90 -17.01 -3.30
CA GLU A 14 -13.30 -16.67 -3.54
C GLU A 14 -13.51 -15.17 -3.76
N VAL A 15 -14.74 -14.82 -4.09
CA VAL A 15 -15.20 -13.45 -4.21
C VAL A 15 -16.20 -13.16 -3.10
N MET A 16 -15.93 -12.15 -2.29
CA MET A 16 -16.78 -11.69 -1.20
C MET A 16 -17.50 -10.41 -1.63
N ILE A 17 -18.83 -10.39 -1.52
CA ILE A 17 -19.62 -9.17 -1.76
C ILE A 17 -19.56 -8.29 -0.51
N THR A 18 -19.23 -7.02 -0.68
CA THR A 18 -19.23 -6.05 0.43
C THR A 18 -20.63 -5.85 1.02
N ASN A 19 -20.71 -5.47 2.30
CA ASN A 19 -22.01 -5.30 2.99
C ASN A 19 -22.93 -4.29 2.34
N ASP A 20 -22.37 -3.29 1.65
CA ASP A 20 -23.13 -2.29 0.86
C ASP A 20 -23.56 -2.82 -0.51
N GLY A 21 -23.11 -4.01 -0.92
CA GLY A 21 -23.45 -4.65 -2.19
C GLY A 21 -22.80 -4.05 -3.44
N HIS A 22 -21.91 -3.05 -3.28
CA HIS A 22 -21.35 -2.32 -4.42
C HIS A 22 -20.06 -2.91 -4.96
N HIS A 23 -19.32 -3.65 -4.13
CA HIS A 23 -18.03 -4.24 -4.53
C HIS A 23 -17.99 -5.74 -4.30
N HIS A 24 -17.23 -6.41 -5.14
CA HIS A 24 -16.93 -7.83 -5.09
C HIS A 24 -15.43 -7.97 -4.86
N LEU A 25 -15.02 -8.26 -3.64
CA LEU A 25 -13.63 -8.34 -3.25
C LEU A 25 -13.08 -9.73 -3.55
N TRP A 26 -11.97 -9.79 -4.26
CA TRP A 26 -11.20 -11.01 -4.36
C TRP A 26 -10.46 -11.27 -3.04
N VAL A 27 -10.61 -12.49 -2.51
CA VAL A 27 -9.94 -12.93 -1.28
C VAL A 27 -9.30 -14.30 -1.53
N ALA A 28 -8.08 -14.49 -1.06
CA ALA A 28 -7.38 -15.76 -1.13
C ALA A 28 -6.62 -16.06 0.15
N HIS A 29 -6.64 -17.31 0.56
CA HIS A 29 -5.93 -17.81 1.73
C HIS A 29 -4.84 -18.80 1.31
N PHE A 30 -3.64 -18.58 1.87
CA PHE A 30 -2.46 -19.40 1.60
C PHE A 30 -1.89 -19.96 2.92
N GLY A 31 -1.01 -20.95 2.79
CA GLY A 31 -0.26 -21.53 3.90
C GLY A 31 -1.10 -22.45 4.77
N ASN A 32 -0.87 -22.42 6.09
CA ASN A 32 -1.48 -23.32 7.05
C ASN A 32 -2.85 -22.80 7.53
N PRO A 33 -3.97 -23.50 7.27
CA PRO A 33 -5.30 -23.08 7.72
C PRO A 33 -5.46 -22.99 9.25
N GLN A 34 -4.56 -23.62 10.03
CA GLN A 34 -4.53 -23.59 11.48
C GLN A 34 -3.36 -22.73 12.01
N GLY A 35 -2.64 -22.05 11.11
CA GLY A 35 -1.50 -21.23 11.45
C GLY A 35 -1.89 -19.88 12.07
N LEU A 36 -0.88 -19.08 12.37
CA LEU A 36 -1.02 -17.72 12.87
C LEU A 36 -1.65 -16.81 11.78
N PRO A 37 -2.83 -16.22 12.02
CA PRO A 37 -3.47 -15.40 10.99
C PRO A 37 -2.68 -14.12 10.71
N VAL A 38 -2.45 -13.84 9.43
CA VAL A 38 -1.92 -12.56 8.96
C VAL A 38 -2.77 -12.02 7.81
N ILE A 39 -3.11 -10.73 7.89
CA ILE A 39 -3.88 -10.04 6.85
C ILE A 39 -2.92 -9.14 6.07
N CYS A 40 -2.83 -9.37 4.76
CA CYS A 40 -1.97 -8.63 3.85
C CYS A 40 -2.73 -7.45 3.23
N LEU A 41 -2.23 -6.25 3.45
CA LEU A 41 -2.79 -4.98 2.99
C LEU A 41 -1.91 -4.39 1.89
N HIS A 42 -2.41 -4.39 0.65
CA HIS A 42 -1.65 -3.82 -0.46
C HIS A 42 -1.63 -2.30 -0.45
N GLY A 43 -0.65 -1.73 -1.15
CA GLY A 43 -0.45 -0.30 -1.31
C GLY A 43 -1.21 0.32 -2.48
N GLY A 44 -0.75 1.44 -2.91
CA GLY A 44 -1.34 2.38 -3.83
C GLY A 44 -1.73 3.63 -3.05
N PRO A 45 -3.03 3.91 -2.84
CA PRO A 45 -4.26 3.09 -3.05
C PRO A 45 -4.44 2.62 -4.49
N GLY A 46 -5.03 1.44 -4.70
CA GLY A 46 -5.36 1.00 -6.07
C GLY A 46 -4.48 -0.10 -6.68
N ALA A 47 -3.31 -0.40 -6.10
CA ALA A 47 -2.33 -1.30 -6.71
C ALA A 47 -2.80 -2.76 -6.86
N GLY A 48 -3.63 -3.25 -5.94
CA GLY A 48 -3.96 -4.66 -5.83
C GLY A 48 -2.82 -5.50 -5.20
N THR A 49 -3.15 -6.69 -4.77
CA THR A 49 -2.21 -7.61 -4.13
C THR A 49 -1.27 -8.25 -5.14
N SER A 50 0.03 -8.13 -4.90
CA SER A 50 1.03 -8.85 -5.70
C SER A 50 0.83 -10.36 -5.60
N PRO A 51 0.94 -11.11 -6.71
CA PRO A 51 0.94 -12.58 -6.68
C PRO A 51 2.03 -13.18 -5.78
N LEU A 52 3.08 -12.42 -5.48
CA LEU A 52 4.19 -12.85 -4.65
C LEU A 52 4.03 -12.47 -3.16
N MET A 53 2.93 -11.82 -2.78
CA MET A 53 2.73 -11.29 -1.42
C MET A 53 2.82 -12.39 -0.35
N HIS A 54 2.22 -13.55 -0.60
CA HIS A 54 2.23 -14.70 0.30
C HIS A 54 3.64 -15.23 0.62
N ARG A 55 4.63 -14.91 -0.21
CA ARG A 55 6.01 -15.40 -0.09
C ARG A 55 6.87 -14.68 0.94
N PHE A 56 6.33 -13.68 1.63
CA PHE A 56 6.99 -13.07 2.80
C PHE A 56 6.79 -13.88 4.08
N PHE A 57 5.98 -14.94 4.06
CA PHE A 57 5.56 -15.71 5.22
C PHE A 57 5.92 -17.18 5.08
N ASP A 58 6.30 -17.80 6.22
CA ASP A 58 6.45 -19.24 6.29
C ASP A 58 5.08 -19.91 6.13
N PRO A 59 4.86 -20.71 5.08
CA PRO A 59 3.57 -21.30 4.81
C PRO A 59 3.16 -22.40 5.82
N GLU A 60 4.10 -22.94 6.60
CA GLU A 60 3.78 -23.91 7.66
C GLU A 60 3.32 -23.19 8.94
N THR A 61 3.79 -21.97 9.17
CA THR A 61 3.52 -21.16 10.35
C THR A 61 2.26 -20.31 10.20
N TYR A 62 2.04 -19.73 9.02
CA TYR A 62 1.04 -18.68 8.83
C TYR A 62 -0.22 -19.13 8.08
N GLN A 63 -1.38 -18.67 8.55
CA GLN A 63 -2.59 -18.54 7.74
C GLN A 63 -2.54 -17.15 7.06
N ILE A 64 -2.24 -17.12 5.78
CA ILE A 64 -1.98 -15.87 5.03
C ILE A 64 -3.23 -15.47 4.28
N VAL A 65 -3.84 -14.35 4.66
CA VAL A 65 -5.04 -13.79 4.03
C VAL A 65 -4.66 -12.62 3.15
N CYS A 66 -4.82 -12.78 1.85
CA CYS A 66 -4.64 -11.74 0.84
C CYS A 66 -5.99 -11.35 0.26
N PHE A 67 -6.19 -10.06 0.00
CA PHE A 67 -7.39 -9.59 -0.71
C PHE A 67 -7.05 -8.35 -1.53
N ASP A 68 -7.83 -8.11 -2.57
CA ASP A 68 -7.75 -6.87 -3.33
C ASP A 68 -8.83 -5.90 -2.82
N GLN A 69 -8.43 -4.69 -2.43
CA GLN A 69 -9.32 -3.63 -1.94
C GLN A 69 -10.34 -3.24 -3.02
N ARG A 70 -11.34 -2.44 -2.67
CA ARG A 70 -12.41 -1.98 -3.56
C ARG A 70 -11.87 -1.43 -4.88
N GLY A 71 -12.36 -1.96 -5.99
CA GLY A 71 -11.97 -1.52 -7.33
C GLY A 71 -10.59 -1.93 -7.81
N CYS A 72 -9.77 -2.57 -6.95
CA CYS A 72 -8.38 -2.88 -7.21
C CYS A 72 -8.18 -4.30 -7.76
N GLY A 73 -7.13 -4.50 -8.53
CA GLY A 73 -6.66 -5.82 -8.94
C GLY A 73 -7.75 -6.71 -9.53
N ARG A 74 -8.07 -7.81 -8.83
CA ARG A 74 -9.10 -8.80 -9.19
C ARG A 74 -10.49 -8.45 -8.65
N SER A 75 -10.60 -7.49 -7.72
CA SER A 75 -11.88 -6.99 -7.19
C SER A 75 -12.68 -6.23 -8.26
N ARG A 76 -13.99 -6.23 -8.13
CA ARG A 76 -14.92 -5.64 -9.12
C ARG A 76 -15.94 -4.71 -8.45
N PRO A 77 -16.45 -3.70 -9.17
CA PRO A 77 -16.06 -3.26 -10.52
C PRO A 77 -14.66 -2.66 -10.52
N SER A 78 -13.84 -2.94 -11.57
CA SER A 78 -12.47 -2.41 -11.67
C SER A 78 -12.47 -0.89 -11.80
N GLY A 79 -11.63 -0.20 -11.01
CA GLY A 79 -11.51 1.26 -11.03
C GLY A 79 -12.70 2.01 -10.44
N SER A 80 -13.67 1.31 -9.82
CA SER A 80 -14.85 1.97 -9.24
C SER A 80 -14.49 2.85 -8.05
N LEU A 81 -14.91 4.11 -8.12
CA LEU A 81 -14.76 5.10 -7.06
C LEU A 81 -15.99 5.19 -6.17
N HIS A 82 -17.11 4.58 -6.60
CA HIS A 82 -18.36 4.56 -5.85
C HIS A 82 -18.20 3.81 -4.53
N SER A 83 -18.62 4.40 -3.42
CA SER A 83 -18.46 3.78 -2.09
C SER A 83 -17.03 3.27 -1.83
N ASN A 84 -16.03 4.05 -2.21
CA ASN A 84 -14.61 3.68 -2.10
C ASN A 84 -13.88 4.73 -1.26
N THR A 85 -13.93 4.56 0.06
CA THR A 85 -13.35 5.45 1.08
C THR A 85 -12.60 4.64 2.12
N THR A 86 -11.74 5.28 2.90
CA THR A 86 -10.94 4.62 3.95
C THR A 86 -11.81 3.92 4.99
N ASP A 87 -12.86 4.56 5.48
CA ASP A 87 -13.77 3.94 6.46
C ASP A 87 -14.42 2.66 5.91
N LEU A 88 -14.84 2.67 4.64
CA LEU A 88 -15.42 1.49 4.01
C LEU A 88 -14.39 0.37 3.76
N LEU A 89 -13.10 0.70 3.58
CA LEU A 89 -12.03 -0.32 3.57
C LEU A 89 -11.84 -0.95 4.96
N LEU A 90 -11.99 -0.17 6.03
CA LEU A 90 -11.95 -0.70 7.40
C LEU A 90 -13.16 -1.61 7.68
N ASP A 91 -14.34 -1.25 7.19
CA ASP A 91 -15.55 -2.09 7.28
C ASP A 91 -15.40 -3.39 6.46
N ASP A 92 -14.73 -3.35 5.31
CA ASP A 92 -14.41 -4.56 4.54
C ASP A 92 -13.48 -5.49 5.32
N LEU A 93 -12.50 -4.95 6.06
CA LEU A 93 -11.63 -5.72 6.95
C LEU A 93 -12.43 -6.36 8.10
N ASP A 94 -13.43 -5.66 8.66
CA ASP A 94 -14.34 -6.23 9.65
C ASP A 94 -15.15 -7.38 9.07
N GLN A 95 -15.61 -7.24 7.83
CA GLN A 95 -16.33 -8.30 7.13
C GLN A 95 -15.42 -9.51 6.86
N ILE A 96 -14.19 -9.30 6.39
CA ILE A 96 -13.19 -10.36 6.17
C ILE A 96 -12.88 -11.09 7.48
N THR A 97 -12.54 -10.37 8.54
CA THR A 97 -12.17 -11.00 9.82
C THR A 97 -13.34 -11.79 10.44
N THR A 98 -14.57 -11.31 10.27
CA THR A 98 -15.78 -12.00 10.73
C THR A 98 -16.07 -13.25 9.89
N ARG A 99 -16.04 -13.13 8.55
CA ARG A 99 -16.35 -14.23 7.62
C ARG A 99 -15.43 -15.43 7.82
N TYR A 100 -14.13 -15.17 8.04
CA TYR A 100 -13.12 -16.21 8.16
C TYR A 100 -12.75 -16.52 9.59
N ASN A 101 -13.50 -16.01 10.57
CA ASN A 101 -13.31 -16.23 12.02
C ASN A 101 -11.87 -15.93 12.49
N LEU A 102 -11.30 -14.83 11.98
CA LEU A 102 -9.96 -14.39 12.36
C LEU A 102 -10.06 -13.61 13.68
N LEU A 103 -10.05 -14.31 14.81
CA LEU A 103 -10.25 -13.72 16.14
C LEU A 103 -9.11 -12.79 16.54
N ARG A 104 -7.87 -13.22 16.27
CA ARG A 104 -6.66 -12.43 16.47
C ARG A 104 -5.74 -12.59 15.25
N TYR A 105 -5.04 -11.54 14.87
CA TYR A 105 -4.26 -11.52 13.62
C TYR A 105 -3.07 -10.56 13.71
N ILE A 106 -2.08 -10.82 12.87
CA ILE A 106 -1.02 -9.87 12.52
C ILE A 106 -1.48 -9.06 11.29
N LEU A 107 -1.13 -7.79 11.24
CA LEU A 107 -1.33 -6.94 10.06
C LEU A 107 0.01 -6.75 9.34
N PHE A 108 -0.01 -6.92 8.03
CA PHE A 108 1.15 -6.72 7.18
C PHE A 108 0.80 -5.73 6.07
N GLY A 109 1.46 -4.58 6.04
CA GLY A 109 1.14 -3.54 5.07
C GLY A 109 2.35 -2.74 4.60
N GLY A 110 2.30 -2.31 3.35
CA GLY A 110 3.32 -1.43 2.78
C GLY A 110 2.71 -0.20 2.10
N SER A 111 3.38 0.96 2.21
CA SER A 111 2.89 2.21 1.63
C SER A 111 1.51 2.58 2.19
N TRP A 112 0.51 2.80 1.34
CA TRP A 112 -0.89 2.93 1.75
C TRP A 112 -1.38 1.76 2.63
N GLY A 113 -0.98 0.53 2.31
CA GLY A 113 -1.32 -0.63 3.14
C GLY A 113 -0.77 -0.55 4.56
N ALA A 114 0.34 0.16 4.80
CA ALA A 114 0.85 0.43 6.14
C ALA A 114 -0.04 1.43 6.90
N THR A 115 -0.53 2.46 6.22
CA THR A 115 -1.53 3.40 6.76
C THR A 115 -2.79 2.65 7.18
N LEU A 116 -3.33 1.82 6.28
CA LEU A 116 -4.53 1.04 6.56
C LEU A 116 -4.32 0.04 7.70
N ALA A 117 -3.12 -0.58 7.81
CA ALA A 117 -2.77 -1.46 8.93
C ALA A 117 -2.81 -0.72 10.27
N LEU A 118 -2.25 0.48 10.36
CA LEU A 118 -2.25 1.29 11.57
C LEU A 118 -3.66 1.70 11.98
N LEU A 119 -4.49 2.13 11.02
CA LEU A 119 -5.89 2.50 11.26
C LEU A 119 -6.70 1.32 11.76
N TYR A 120 -6.52 0.14 11.14
CA TYR A 120 -7.26 -1.06 11.53
C TYR A 120 -6.77 -1.62 12.87
N ALA A 121 -5.47 -1.54 13.17
CA ALA A 121 -4.94 -1.88 14.48
C ALA A 121 -5.52 -0.96 15.58
N ALA A 122 -5.65 0.34 15.30
CA ALA A 122 -6.26 1.30 16.22
C ALA A 122 -7.76 1.07 16.44
N ARG A 123 -8.47 0.57 15.41
CA ARG A 123 -9.89 0.20 15.50
C ARG A 123 -10.12 -1.07 16.35
N HIS A 124 -9.18 -2.02 16.33
CA HIS A 124 -9.28 -3.31 17.02
C HIS A 124 -7.97 -3.71 17.73
N PRO A 125 -7.49 -2.92 18.69
CA PRO A 125 -6.20 -3.12 19.32
C PRO A 125 -6.12 -4.46 20.11
N ASP A 126 -7.22 -4.92 20.67
CA ASP A 126 -7.35 -6.18 21.40
C ASP A 126 -7.25 -7.42 20.50
N ARG A 127 -7.54 -7.28 19.21
CA ARG A 127 -7.47 -8.34 18.19
C ARG A 127 -6.15 -8.34 17.43
N CYS A 128 -5.44 -7.21 17.39
CA CYS A 128 -4.18 -7.08 16.71
C CYS A 128 -3.04 -7.66 17.53
N LEU A 129 -2.37 -8.69 17.01
CA LEU A 129 -1.21 -9.32 17.65
C LEU A 129 0.09 -8.56 17.41
N GLY A 130 0.17 -7.82 16.32
CA GLY A 130 1.33 -7.02 15.93
C GLY A 130 1.24 -6.55 14.50
N VAL A 131 2.17 -5.69 14.11
CA VAL A 131 2.14 -5.04 12.81
C VAL A 131 3.51 -5.06 12.16
N VAL A 132 3.58 -5.50 10.90
CA VAL A 132 4.76 -5.35 10.04
C VAL A 132 4.47 -4.31 8.98
N LEU A 133 5.24 -3.25 8.98
CA LEU A 133 5.09 -2.10 8.09
C LEU A 133 6.29 -1.96 7.16
N ARG A 134 6.05 -1.48 5.94
CA ARG A 134 7.10 -1.14 4.98
C ARG A 134 6.80 0.19 4.30
N GLY A 135 7.79 1.13 4.30
CA GLY A 135 7.69 2.39 3.57
C GLY A 135 6.39 3.13 3.86
N VAL A 136 6.14 3.46 5.15
CA VAL A 136 4.86 3.98 5.60
C VAL A 136 4.50 5.32 4.93
N PHE A 137 3.27 5.40 4.41
CA PHE A 137 2.69 6.61 3.87
C PHE A 137 1.81 7.27 4.94
N LEU A 138 2.04 8.53 5.27
CA LEU A 138 1.31 9.25 6.33
C LEU A 138 0.30 10.28 5.80
N ASN A 139 0.18 10.40 4.48
CA ASN A 139 -0.71 11.36 3.81
C ASN A 139 -0.58 12.80 4.35
N THR A 140 0.63 13.24 4.62
CA THR A 140 0.88 14.63 5.01
C THR A 140 1.03 15.52 3.77
N GLU A 141 0.74 16.80 3.90
CA GLU A 141 0.96 17.77 2.83
C GLU A 141 2.41 17.72 2.31
N SER A 142 3.38 17.54 3.21
CA SER A 142 4.80 17.37 2.83
C SER A 142 5.07 16.09 2.03
N ASN A 143 4.31 15.01 2.22
CA ASN A 143 4.44 13.82 1.39
C ASN A 143 3.91 14.06 -0.02
N LEU A 144 2.78 14.75 -0.15
CA LEU A 144 2.19 15.06 -1.45
C LEU A 144 3.04 16.08 -2.21
N GLU A 145 3.57 17.10 -1.53
CA GLU A 145 4.50 18.06 -2.12
C GLU A 145 5.79 17.37 -2.58
N TRP A 146 6.31 16.41 -1.80
CA TRP A 146 7.45 15.58 -2.20
C TRP A 146 7.18 14.79 -3.49
N MET A 147 6.02 14.12 -3.58
CA MET A 147 5.70 13.23 -4.70
C MET A 147 5.26 14.00 -5.96
N TYR A 148 4.42 15.01 -5.80
CA TYR A 148 3.71 15.66 -6.91
C TYR A 148 3.99 17.16 -7.04
N GLY A 149 4.96 17.67 -6.30
CA GLY A 149 5.41 19.03 -6.34
C GLY A 149 6.93 19.13 -6.40
N ARG A 150 7.48 19.85 -5.44
CA ARG A 150 8.91 20.09 -5.34
C ARG A 150 9.57 19.10 -4.37
N GLY A 151 10.37 18.20 -4.90
CA GLY A 151 11.07 17.19 -4.10
C GLY A 151 11.60 16.09 -5.00
N ALA A 152 10.86 15.01 -5.21
CA ALA A 152 11.25 13.92 -6.11
C ALA A 152 11.48 14.38 -7.57
N SER A 153 10.79 15.45 -7.99
CA SER A 153 10.99 16.12 -9.29
C SER A 153 12.42 16.65 -9.48
N GLU A 154 13.10 17.05 -8.43
CA GLU A 154 14.49 17.52 -8.49
C GLU A 154 15.50 16.35 -8.63
N ILE A 155 15.13 15.17 -8.12
CA ILE A 155 15.95 13.94 -8.24
C ILE A 155 15.80 13.32 -9.62
N TYR A 156 14.58 13.32 -10.18
CA TYR A 156 14.22 12.69 -11.44
C TYR A 156 13.64 13.68 -12.47
N PRO A 157 14.38 14.71 -12.88
CA PRO A 157 13.83 15.81 -13.70
C PRO A 157 13.30 15.33 -15.06
N ALA A 158 13.93 14.33 -15.69
CA ALA A 158 13.46 13.79 -16.95
C ALA A 158 12.14 13.02 -16.81
N ALA A 159 12.01 12.18 -15.77
CA ALA A 159 10.78 11.46 -15.49
C ALA A 159 9.65 12.41 -15.06
N TRP A 160 9.99 13.46 -14.32
CA TRP A 160 9.05 14.54 -14.00
C TRP A 160 8.53 15.26 -15.23
N ALA A 161 9.40 15.55 -16.22
CA ALA A 161 8.98 16.15 -17.48
C ALA A 161 8.01 15.22 -18.26
N ASP A 162 8.27 13.91 -18.27
CA ASP A 162 7.36 12.91 -18.86
C ASP A 162 6.02 12.86 -18.12
N PHE A 163 6.04 12.94 -16.79
CA PHE A 163 4.84 13.00 -15.95
C PHE A 163 4.03 14.28 -16.20
N MET A 164 4.68 15.41 -16.36
CA MET A 164 4.03 16.70 -16.62
C MET A 164 3.59 16.88 -18.09
N ALA A 165 4.06 16.06 -19.01
CA ALA A 165 3.77 16.22 -20.45
C ALA A 165 2.28 16.24 -20.82
N PRO A 166 1.37 15.47 -20.15
CA PRO A 166 -0.07 15.58 -20.41
C PRO A 166 -0.71 16.88 -19.90
N ILE A 167 -0.01 17.63 -19.03
CA ILE A 167 -0.52 18.86 -18.40
C ILE A 167 -0.07 20.06 -19.24
N GLU A 168 -1.01 20.78 -19.86
CA GLU A 168 -0.72 21.88 -20.78
C GLU A 168 -0.25 23.18 -20.12
N CYS A 169 -0.35 23.28 -18.78
CA CYS A 169 0.03 24.50 -18.06
C CYS A 169 1.22 24.30 -17.11
N GLN A 170 1.96 25.39 -16.86
CA GLN A 170 3.00 25.38 -15.82
C GLN A 170 2.34 25.42 -14.43
N THR A 171 2.30 24.26 -13.78
CA THR A 171 1.80 24.15 -12.41
C THR A 171 2.92 24.46 -11.42
N LYS A 172 2.55 25.03 -10.25
CA LYS A 172 3.49 25.45 -9.22
C LYS A 172 3.32 24.73 -7.89
N SER A 173 2.23 23.98 -7.71
CA SER A 173 1.93 23.25 -6.49
C SER A 173 1.40 21.85 -6.80
N PHE A 174 1.54 20.93 -5.85
CA PHE A 174 0.99 19.57 -6.01
C PHE A 174 -0.55 19.61 -6.14
N HIS A 175 -1.24 20.56 -5.53
CA HIS A 175 -2.70 20.71 -5.69
C HIS A 175 -3.10 21.00 -7.13
N GLU A 176 -2.34 21.85 -7.83
CA GLU A 176 -2.58 22.14 -9.24
C GLU A 176 -2.32 20.90 -10.11
N VAL A 177 -1.27 20.12 -9.80
CA VAL A 177 -0.96 18.87 -10.49
C VAL A 177 -2.10 17.85 -10.28
N LEU A 178 -2.53 17.62 -9.03
CA LEU A 178 -3.66 16.72 -8.75
C LEU A 178 -4.94 17.18 -9.45
N ASN A 179 -5.23 18.48 -9.44
CA ASN A 179 -6.41 19.01 -10.13
C ASN A 179 -6.35 18.84 -11.65
N ALA A 180 -5.18 19.04 -12.27
CA ALA A 180 -4.98 18.80 -13.69
C ALA A 180 -5.18 17.31 -14.03
N TYR A 181 -4.59 16.40 -13.26
CA TYR A 181 -4.76 14.96 -13.45
C TYR A 181 -6.21 14.50 -13.23
N ARG A 182 -6.97 15.14 -12.34
CA ARG A 182 -8.41 14.85 -12.20
C ARG A 182 -9.14 15.01 -13.54
N HIS A 183 -8.88 16.10 -14.25
CA HIS A 183 -9.53 16.35 -15.55
C HIS A 183 -9.07 15.36 -16.60
N LEU A 184 -7.78 15.01 -16.63
CA LEU A 184 -7.23 14.07 -17.59
C LEU A 184 -7.70 12.64 -17.37
N LEU A 185 -7.68 12.16 -16.12
CA LEU A 185 -8.08 10.80 -15.74
C LEU A 185 -9.59 10.54 -15.90
N HIS A 186 -10.40 11.59 -15.99
CA HIS A 186 -11.86 11.52 -16.15
C HIS A 186 -12.34 12.21 -17.44
N ALA A 187 -11.46 12.48 -18.40
CA ALA A 187 -11.81 13.05 -19.69
C ALA A 187 -12.77 12.12 -20.46
N ASP A 188 -13.62 12.68 -21.33
CA ASP A 188 -14.52 11.90 -22.17
C ASP A 188 -13.76 10.99 -23.15
N ASP A 189 -12.64 11.50 -23.67
CA ASP A 189 -11.77 10.77 -24.59
C ASP A 189 -10.95 9.70 -23.87
N GLU A 190 -11.11 8.44 -24.30
CA GLU A 190 -10.39 7.29 -23.72
C GLU A 190 -8.88 7.37 -23.90
N PHE A 191 -8.41 7.86 -25.04
CA PHE A 191 -6.99 7.99 -25.32
C PHE A 191 -6.32 8.93 -24.32
N THR A 192 -6.95 10.07 -24.02
CA THR A 192 -6.50 11.03 -23.01
C THR A 192 -6.41 10.39 -21.64
N ARG A 193 -7.46 9.64 -21.21
CA ARG A 193 -7.45 8.92 -19.92
C ARG A 193 -6.29 7.94 -19.80
N LEU A 194 -6.10 7.11 -20.84
CA LEU A 194 -5.05 6.09 -20.84
C LEU A 194 -3.64 6.69 -20.88
N GLN A 195 -3.43 7.78 -21.60
CA GLN A 195 -2.17 8.51 -21.61
C GLN A 195 -1.84 9.11 -20.25
N ALA A 196 -2.80 9.77 -19.61
CA ALA A 196 -2.64 10.33 -18.28
C ALA A 196 -2.33 9.23 -17.22
N ALA A 197 -3.10 8.15 -17.25
CA ALA A 197 -2.88 7.02 -16.35
C ALA A 197 -1.49 6.40 -16.53
N ARG A 198 -1.03 6.27 -17.76
CA ARG A 198 0.32 5.77 -18.05
C ARG A 198 1.40 6.70 -17.49
N ALA A 199 1.26 8.02 -17.70
CA ALA A 199 2.22 9.00 -17.18
C ALA A 199 2.27 8.95 -15.65
N TRP A 200 1.10 8.89 -14.99
CA TRP A 200 0.96 8.73 -13.55
C TRP A 200 1.69 7.48 -13.03
N ASN A 201 1.34 6.30 -13.53
CA ASN A 201 1.93 5.03 -13.08
C ASN A 201 3.44 4.93 -13.36
N LEU A 202 3.93 5.50 -14.48
CA LEU A 202 5.37 5.51 -14.77
C LEU A 202 6.14 6.41 -13.82
N TRP A 203 5.58 7.54 -13.43
CA TRP A 203 6.17 8.42 -12.42
C TRP A 203 6.35 7.70 -11.09
N GLU A 204 5.30 7.13 -10.55
CA GLU A 204 5.36 6.40 -9.27
C GLU A 204 6.25 5.17 -9.31
N TYR A 205 6.18 4.42 -10.40
CA TYR A 205 7.10 3.30 -10.59
C TYR A 205 8.56 3.77 -10.57
N ARG A 206 8.86 4.93 -11.17
CA ARG A 206 10.18 5.53 -11.13
C ARG A 206 10.63 5.84 -9.71
N LEU A 207 9.77 6.46 -8.93
CA LEU A 207 10.05 6.76 -7.53
C LEU A 207 10.26 5.48 -6.70
N SER A 208 9.51 4.44 -7.01
CA SER A 208 9.55 3.16 -6.27
C SER A 208 10.85 2.38 -6.51
N VAL A 209 11.40 2.37 -7.71
CA VAL A 209 12.54 1.50 -8.08
C VAL A 209 13.82 2.24 -8.49
N GLY A 210 13.77 3.55 -8.69
CA GLY A 210 14.87 4.37 -9.18
C GLY A 210 15.14 4.23 -10.68
N ASP A 211 16.02 5.09 -11.23
CA ASP A 211 16.30 5.18 -12.66
C ASP A 211 16.88 3.91 -13.28
N SER A 212 17.78 3.26 -12.57
CA SER A 212 18.52 2.11 -13.10
C SER A 212 17.65 0.87 -13.33
N GLN A 213 16.51 0.79 -12.64
CA GLN A 213 15.59 -0.37 -12.69
C GLN A 213 14.28 -0.06 -13.42
N ALA A 214 13.94 1.20 -13.62
CA ALA A 214 12.71 1.59 -14.27
C ALA A 214 12.75 1.28 -15.77
N LYS A 215 12.01 0.27 -16.17
CA LYS A 215 11.75 -0.02 -17.59
C LYS A 215 10.69 0.96 -18.10
N LYS A 216 10.86 1.41 -19.35
CA LYS A 216 9.88 2.30 -20.03
C LYS A 216 8.54 1.63 -20.37
N THR A 217 8.38 0.35 -20.03
CA THR A 217 7.17 -0.43 -20.34
C THR A 217 6.48 -0.85 -19.06
N SER A 218 5.21 -0.51 -18.94
CA SER A 218 4.34 -1.00 -17.90
C SER A 218 4.16 -2.52 -17.94
N ARG A 219 3.93 -3.11 -16.76
CA ARG A 219 3.59 -4.53 -16.60
C ARG A 219 2.09 -4.77 -16.60
N PHE A 220 1.29 -3.71 -16.56
CA PHE A 220 -0.18 -3.78 -16.49
C PHE A 220 -0.80 -3.50 -17.86
N SER A 221 -2.03 -3.98 -18.05
CA SER A 221 -2.83 -3.56 -19.19
C SER A 221 -3.20 -2.07 -19.04
N PRO A 222 -3.43 -1.34 -20.17
CA PRO A 222 -3.81 0.07 -20.09
C PRO A 222 -5.02 0.35 -19.19
N HIS A 223 -6.01 -0.54 -19.18
CA HIS A 223 -7.20 -0.40 -18.32
C HIS A 223 -6.90 -0.66 -16.84
N ALA A 224 -5.95 -1.55 -16.52
CA ALA A 224 -5.50 -1.75 -15.14
C ALA A 224 -4.68 -0.55 -14.64
N GLU A 225 -3.87 0.07 -15.51
CA GLU A 225 -3.18 1.33 -15.21
C GLU A 225 -4.19 2.46 -14.96
N LEU A 226 -5.25 2.53 -15.77
CA LEU A 226 -6.29 3.55 -15.59
C LEU A 226 -7.04 3.35 -14.27
N ALA A 227 -7.44 2.12 -13.95
CA ALA A 227 -8.12 1.81 -12.70
C ALA A 227 -7.25 2.17 -11.49
N HIS A 228 -5.95 1.85 -11.52
CA HIS A 228 -5.01 2.21 -10.46
C HIS A 228 -4.90 3.72 -10.30
N ALA A 229 -4.57 4.44 -11.38
CA ALA A 229 -4.40 5.89 -11.33
C ALA A 229 -5.67 6.63 -10.89
N GLN A 230 -6.87 6.18 -11.32
CA GLN A 230 -8.13 6.77 -10.91
C GLN A 230 -8.40 6.58 -9.42
N ILE A 231 -8.18 5.38 -8.88
CA ILE A 231 -8.38 5.10 -7.44
C ILE A 231 -7.36 5.89 -6.62
N GLU A 232 -6.09 5.84 -6.99
CA GLU A 232 -5.05 6.54 -6.26
C GLU A 232 -5.28 8.05 -6.22
N HIS A 233 -5.54 8.65 -7.39
CA HIS A 233 -5.90 10.05 -7.49
C HIS A 233 -7.14 10.39 -6.64
N HIS A 234 -8.18 9.53 -6.65
CA HIS A 234 -9.40 9.71 -5.85
C HIS A 234 -9.08 9.81 -4.35
N TYR A 235 -8.22 8.95 -3.85
CA TYR A 235 -7.79 9.00 -2.45
C TYR A 235 -6.94 10.24 -2.16
N LEU A 236 -5.89 10.47 -2.94
CA LEU A 236 -4.96 11.58 -2.72
C LEU A 236 -5.62 12.95 -2.81
N SER A 237 -6.60 13.12 -3.72
CA SER A 237 -7.35 14.38 -3.89
C SER A 237 -8.43 14.62 -2.83
N GLN A 238 -8.68 13.65 -1.96
CA GLN A 238 -9.66 13.71 -0.86
C GLN A 238 -8.95 13.45 0.50
N ASP A 239 -7.68 13.82 0.63
CA ASP A 239 -6.86 13.59 1.83
C ASP A 239 -6.95 12.14 2.35
N CYS A 240 -7.06 11.18 1.43
CA CYS A 240 -7.29 9.76 1.72
C CYS A 240 -8.49 9.51 2.64
N PHE A 241 -9.47 10.42 2.69
CA PHE A 241 -10.61 10.39 3.63
C PHE A 241 -10.17 10.28 5.09
N LEU A 242 -9.03 10.86 5.44
CA LEU A 242 -8.46 10.86 6.78
C LEU A 242 -8.59 12.25 7.42
N ASP A 243 -8.72 12.27 8.74
CA ASP A 243 -8.55 13.50 9.50
C ASP A 243 -7.06 13.93 9.39
N PRO A 244 -6.76 15.20 9.13
CA PRO A 244 -5.39 15.71 9.04
C PRO A 244 -4.55 15.46 10.31
N THR A 245 -5.20 15.22 11.45
CA THR A 245 -4.55 14.96 12.74
C THR A 245 -4.31 13.47 13.01
N THR A 246 -4.71 12.56 12.10
CA THR A 246 -4.65 11.10 12.32
C THR A 246 -3.29 10.61 12.82
N PHE A 247 -2.20 11.20 12.32
CA PHE A 247 -0.82 10.85 12.71
C PHE A 247 -0.10 12.01 13.42
N SER A 248 -0.85 12.94 14.04
CA SER A 248 -0.25 14.04 14.80
C SER A 248 0.21 13.59 16.18
N ASP A 249 -0.58 12.73 16.83
CA ASP A 249 -0.32 12.21 18.17
C ASP A 249 -0.30 10.67 18.16
N PRO A 250 0.42 10.04 19.11
CA PRO A 250 0.43 8.60 19.22
C PRO A 250 -0.94 8.08 19.67
N ASN A 251 -1.43 7.04 19.01
CA ASN A 251 -2.58 6.30 19.51
C ASN A 251 -2.12 5.37 20.65
N ALA A 252 -2.61 5.63 21.88
CA ALA A 252 -2.19 4.90 23.06
C ALA A 252 -2.54 3.41 23.01
N GLU A 253 -3.61 3.05 22.32
CA GLU A 253 -4.11 1.67 22.23
C GLU A 253 -3.14 0.76 21.45
N ILE A 254 -2.51 1.29 20.40
CA ILE A 254 -1.55 0.53 19.59
C ILE A 254 -0.09 0.76 19.99
N ALA A 255 0.19 1.69 20.91
CA ALA A 255 1.55 2.01 21.33
C ALA A 255 2.30 0.83 21.96
N LEU A 256 1.57 -0.14 22.53
CA LEU A 256 2.12 -1.33 23.16
C LEU A 256 2.17 -2.55 22.22
N LEU A 257 1.62 -2.44 21.02
CA LEU A 257 1.67 -3.56 20.06
C LEU A 257 3.10 -3.80 19.57
N PRO A 258 3.50 -5.07 19.37
CA PRO A 258 4.71 -5.38 18.65
C PRO A 258 4.66 -4.81 17.22
N MET A 259 5.50 -3.81 16.92
CA MET A 259 5.56 -3.18 15.61
C MET A 259 6.96 -3.24 15.04
N VAL A 260 7.10 -3.67 13.78
CA VAL A 260 8.33 -3.61 13.00
C VAL A 260 8.08 -2.78 11.75
N LEU A 261 8.87 -1.73 11.56
CA LEU A 261 8.84 -0.89 10.36
C LEU A 261 10.16 -1.01 9.61
N LEU A 262 10.08 -1.48 8.37
CA LEU A 262 11.20 -1.49 7.43
C LEU A 262 11.07 -0.29 6.48
N HIS A 263 12.18 0.41 6.26
CA HIS A 263 12.20 1.57 5.38
C HIS A 263 13.48 1.57 4.54
N GLY A 264 13.35 1.79 3.24
CA GLY A 264 14.50 1.90 2.35
C GLY A 264 15.13 3.30 2.48
N ALA A 265 16.45 3.39 2.62
CA ALA A 265 17.14 4.68 2.62
C ALA A 265 16.98 5.42 1.27
N ASN A 266 16.74 4.68 0.19
CA ASN A 266 16.48 5.21 -1.16
C ASN A 266 14.98 5.12 -1.53
N ASP A 267 14.10 5.23 -0.54
CA ASP A 267 12.65 5.33 -0.78
C ASP A 267 12.30 6.76 -1.20
N HIS A 268 11.98 6.93 -2.47
CA HIS A 268 11.59 8.22 -3.05
C HIS A 268 10.07 8.37 -3.24
N VAL A 269 9.29 7.37 -2.84
CA VAL A 269 7.83 7.47 -2.71
C VAL A 269 7.48 8.04 -1.34
N CYS A 270 7.90 7.33 -0.28
CA CYS A 270 7.69 7.76 1.10
C CYS A 270 9.03 8.19 1.70
N PRO A 271 9.24 9.47 1.96
CA PRO A 271 10.50 9.95 2.55
C PRO A 271 10.82 9.29 3.90
N LEU A 272 12.10 9.10 4.20
CA LEU A 272 12.57 8.51 5.46
C LEU A 272 12.04 9.26 6.70
N SER A 273 11.72 10.56 6.55
CA SER A 273 11.09 11.36 7.61
C SER A 273 9.78 10.75 8.13
N ASN A 274 9.03 10.02 7.29
CA ASN A 274 7.82 9.33 7.72
C ASN A 274 8.15 8.21 8.72
N ALA A 275 9.19 7.44 8.45
CA ALA A 275 9.63 6.38 9.35
C ALA A 275 10.20 6.95 10.67
N VAL A 276 10.93 8.06 10.59
CA VAL A 276 11.42 8.80 11.78
C VAL A 276 10.23 9.29 12.60
N ARG A 277 9.23 9.90 11.97
CA ARG A 277 7.99 10.35 12.63
C ARG A 277 7.25 9.20 13.32
N MET A 278 7.15 8.05 12.67
CA MET A 278 6.56 6.85 13.28
C MET A 278 7.34 6.39 14.52
N LYS A 279 8.68 6.45 14.48
CA LYS A 279 9.53 6.09 15.63
C LYS A 279 9.40 7.09 16.79
N GLU A 280 9.17 8.36 16.50
CA GLU A 280 8.86 9.38 17.51
C GLU A 280 7.50 9.13 18.17
N LEU A 281 6.47 8.86 17.37
CA LEU A 281 5.11 8.55 17.85
C LEU A 281 5.06 7.26 18.67
N TYR A 282 5.81 6.25 18.24
CA TYR A 282 5.82 4.91 18.84
C TYR A 282 7.25 4.48 19.22
N PRO A 283 7.77 4.92 20.37
CA PRO A 283 9.16 4.63 20.77
C PRO A 283 9.50 3.14 20.88
N ALA A 284 8.50 2.27 21.12
CA ALA A 284 8.67 0.81 21.16
C ALA A 284 8.76 0.17 19.76
N LEU A 285 8.35 0.87 18.69
CA LEU A 285 8.44 0.39 17.31
C LEU A 285 9.89 0.05 16.94
N LYS A 286 10.12 -1.12 16.38
CA LYS A 286 11.42 -1.52 15.82
C LYS A 286 11.58 -0.93 14.43
N LEU A 287 12.30 0.16 14.28
CA LEU A 287 12.64 0.74 12.98
C LEU A 287 13.92 0.10 12.42
N ARG A 288 13.85 -0.36 11.17
CA ARG A 288 14.98 -0.87 10.37
C ARG A 288 15.10 -0.06 9.09
N VAL A 289 16.12 0.76 9.01
CA VAL A 289 16.48 1.49 7.79
C VAL A 289 17.46 0.62 6.99
N LEU A 290 17.13 0.37 5.71
CA LEU A 290 17.89 -0.50 4.83
C LEU A 290 18.62 0.34 3.78
N ASP A 291 19.95 0.42 3.87
CA ASP A 291 20.79 1.38 3.14
C ASP A 291 20.67 1.32 1.61
N GLN A 292 20.47 0.14 1.05
CA GLN A 292 20.38 -0.06 -0.41
C GLN A 292 18.97 -0.41 -0.90
N ALA A 293 17.98 -0.34 -0.01
CA ALA A 293 16.60 -0.60 -0.39
C ALA A 293 15.90 0.68 -0.86
N SER A 294 14.97 0.50 -1.80
CA SER A 294 14.02 1.50 -2.28
C SER A 294 12.63 1.23 -1.69
N HIS A 295 11.60 1.89 -2.24
CA HIS A 295 10.21 1.62 -1.88
C HIS A 295 9.74 0.19 -2.23
N CYS A 296 10.36 -0.45 -3.20
CA CYS A 296 9.93 -1.76 -3.71
C CYS A 296 10.09 -2.86 -2.65
N ALA A 297 8.97 -3.51 -2.27
CA ALA A 297 8.95 -4.63 -1.32
C ALA A 297 9.78 -5.85 -1.76
N PHE A 298 9.98 -5.99 -3.07
CA PHE A 298 10.70 -7.12 -3.67
C PHE A 298 12.16 -6.80 -4.00
N SER A 299 12.66 -5.62 -3.61
CA SER A 299 14.10 -5.37 -3.64
C SER A 299 14.80 -6.31 -2.65
N PRO A 300 16.02 -6.78 -2.97
CA PRO A 300 16.65 -7.86 -2.23
C PRO A 300 16.66 -7.68 -0.70
N GLN A 301 17.23 -6.59 -0.22
CA GLN A 301 17.32 -6.33 1.22
C GLN A 301 15.95 -6.13 1.88
N MET A 302 15.00 -5.48 1.18
CA MET A 302 13.66 -5.29 1.71
C MET A 302 12.93 -6.63 1.85
N ALA A 303 13.02 -7.49 0.82
CA ALA A 303 12.37 -8.79 0.85
C ALA A 303 12.92 -9.69 1.97
N GLU A 304 14.24 -9.70 2.18
CA GLU A 304 14.88 -10.42 3.28
C GLU A 304 14.43 -9.89 4.63
N GLY A 305 14.49 -8.57 4.83
CA GLY A 305 14.07 -7.93 6.07
C GLY A 305 12.59 -8.14 6.39
N LEU A 306 11.70 -8.17 5.39
CA LEU A 306 10.28 -8.47 5.59
C LEU A 306 10.07 -9.93 6.05
N CYS A 307 10.79 -10.90 5.45
CA CYS A 307 10.73 -12.29 5.90
C CYS A 307 11.24 -12.44 7.34
N GLU A 308 12.34 -11.78 7.70
CA GLU A 308 12.83 -11.77 9.08
C GLU A 308 11.83 -11.15 10.06
N ALA A 309 11.21 -10.02 9.68
CA ALA A 309 10.21 -9.37 10.54
C ALA A 309 8.98 -10.25 10.79
N THR A 310 8.52 -10.98 9.78
CA THR A 310 7.42 -11.95 9.96
C THR A 310 7.84 -13.11 10.86
N GLN A 311 9.05 -13.66 10.71
CA GLN A 311 9.58 -14.70 11.59
C GLN A 311 9.70 -14.22 13.05
N GLU A 312 10.18 -13.00 13.28
CA GLU A 312 10.27 -12.44 14.63
C GLU A 312 8.89 -12.31 15.29
N LEU A 313 7.88 -11.85 14.55
CA LEU A 313 6.52 -11.76 15.12
C LEU A 313 5.94 -13.14 15.41
N ALA A 314 6.15 -14.13 14.54
CA ALA A 314 5.68 -15.50 14.78
C ALA A 314 6.29 -16.09 16.07
N ALA A 315 7.58 -15.87 16.29
CA ALA A 315 8.29 -16.36 17.47
C ALA A 315 7.71 -15.82 18.81
N LEU A 316 7.09 -14.62 18.81
CA LEU A 316 6.42 -14.09 19.99
C LEU A 316 5.19 -14.90 20.41
N TYR A 317 4.64 -15.72 19.50
CA TYR A 317 3.41 -16.50 19.72
C TYR A 317 3.67 -18.01 19.69
N GLY A 318 4.95 -18.43 19.81
CA GLY A 318 5.34 -19.84 19.94
C GLY A 318 5.35 -20.62 18.62
N HIS A 319 5.48 -19.90 17.50
CA HIS A 319 5.58 -20.46 16.16
C HIS A 319 6.99 -20.35 15.57
#